data_a9b4603c81bc6900b53fc97417854e6f
#
_entry.id   a9b4603c81bc6900b53fc97417854e6f
#
_cell.length_a   1.000
_cell.length_b   1.000
_cell.length_c   1.000
_cell.angle_alpha   90.00
_cell.angle_beta   90.00
_cell.angle_gamma   90.00
#
_symmetry.space_group_name_H-M   'P 1'
#
loop_
_entity.id
_entity.type
_entity.pdbx_description
1 polymer ?
#
loop_
_entity_poly.entity_id
_entity_poly.type
_entity_poly.pdbx_seq_one_letter_code
_entity_poly.pdbx_strand_id
1 'polypeptide(L)'
;VDEVGNVIIRKPATPGMENRKGIILQAHMDMVPQKNNDTIHDFTTDPIETYVDGDWVKAKGTTLGADNGLGVAAIMAVLEDNNLKHGPLEALITKDEETGMYGAFGLKPGTMQGEILLNLDSEDEGELYIGCAGGLDITATLEYKEETPMADFVARKITLKGLRGGHSGLEINEGRGNANKLLARIVHDLLIEFDSQLASFEGGNMRNAIPREAHAVLVFNPEDMDGLEDYMKEYEAQLNDEYAPIE
;
A
#
# COMPACT_ATOMS: atom_id res chain seq x y z
N VAL A 1 -25.91 0.49 9.38
CA VAL A 1 -24.71 -0.33 9.18
C VAL A 1 -25.16 -1.66 8.62
N ASP A 2 -24.52 -2.13 7.57
CA ASP A 2 -24.80 -3.44 6.99
C ASP A 2 -24.08 -4.59 7.75
N GLU A 3 -24.22 -5.83 7.24
CA GLU A 3 -23.66 -7.02 7.91
C GLU A 3 -22.13 -7.07 7.91
N VAL A 4 -21.48 -6.42 6.95
CA VAL A 4 -20.02 -6.38 6.84
C VAL A 4 -19.40 -5.11 7.44
N GLY A 5 -20.24 -4.18 7.93
CA GLY A 5 -19.81 -2.99 8.66
C GLY A 5 -19.78 -1.70 7.85
N ASN A 6 -20.25 -1.68 6.60
CA ASN A 6 -20.40 -0.43 5.85
C ASN A 6 -21.49 0.44 6.48
N VAL A 7 -21.30 1.76 6.45
CA VAL A 7 -22.31 2.72 6.88
C VAL A 7 -23.09 3.22 5.67
N ILE A 8 -24.43 3.07 5.73
CA ILE A 8 -25.35 3.49 4.67
C ILE A 8 -26.32 4.51 5.24
N ILE A 9 -26.37 5.70 4.63
CA ILE A 9 -27.28 6.77 5.03
C ILE A 9 -28.12 7.15 3.81
N ARG A 10 -29.42 7.35 4.01
CA ARG A 10 -30.35 7.76 2.97
C ARG A 10 -30.98 9.10 3.31
N LYS A 11 -30.94 10.04 2.35
CA LYS A 11 -31.58 11.36 2.44
C LYS A 11 -32.64 11.47 1.34
N PRO A 12 -33.93 11.65 1.69
CA PRO A 12 -34.99 11.82 0.69
C PRO A 12 -34.71 13.02 -0.21
N ALA A 13 -35.27 13.00 -1.41
CA ALA A 13 -35.23 14.14 -2.30
C ALA A 13 -35.81 15.39 -1.65
N THR A 14 -35.28 16.55 -2.01
CA THR A 14 -35.89 17.84 -1.64
C THR A 14 -37.22 18.03 -2.41
N PRO A 15 -38.19 18.76 -1.85
CA PRO A 15 -39.49 18.97 -2.49
C PRO A 15 -39.39 19.44 -3.95
N GLY A 16 -40.06 18.73 -4.85
CA GLY A 16 -40.01 18.99 -6.30
C GLY A 16 -38.85 18.35 -7.05
N MET A 17 -38.01 17.56 -6.39
CA MET A 17 -36.87 16.85 -6.99
C MET A 17 -37.02 15.32 -6.94
N GLU A 18 -38.17 14.80 -6.60
CA GLU A 18 -38.42 13.37 -6.38
C GLU A 18 -38.25 12.53 -7.63
N ASN A 19 -38.44 13.14 -8.80
CA ASN A 19 -38.28 12.50 -10.11
C ASN A 19 -36.86 12.53 -10.66
N ARG A 20 -35.89 13.03 -9.89
CA ARG A 20 -34.48 13.01 -10.27
C ARG A 20 -33.87 11.65 -9.98
N LYS A 21 -32.85 11.30 -10.75
CA LYS A 21 -32.04 10.09 -10.49
C LYS A 21 -31.44 10.13 -9.11
N GLY A 22 -31.48 9.00 -8.42
CA GLY A 22 -30.79 8.84 -7.15
C GLY A 22 -29.28 8.81 -7.33
N ILE A 23 -28.57 9.50 -6.43
CA ILE A 23 -27.11 9.58 -6.42
C ILE A 23 -26.59 8.84 -5.19
N ILE A 24 -25.57 8.02 -5.39
CA ILE A 24 -24.79 7.37 -4.35
C ILE A 24 -23.46 8.13 -4.23
N LEU A 25 -23.19 8.65 -3.05
CA LEU A 25 -21.90 9.24 -2.69
C LEU A 25 -21.09 8.19 -1.93
N GLN A 26 -19.93 7.79 -2.44
CA GLN A 26 -19.15 6.71 -1.86
C GLN A 26 -17.76 7.21 -1.44
N ALA A 27 -17.32 6.78 -0.26
CA ALA A 27 -15.98 6.95 0.29
C ALA A 27 -15.66 5.77 1.21
N HIS A 28 -14.41 5.63 1.68
CA HIS A 28 -14.06 4.65 2.71
C HIS A 28 -13.69 5.34 4.04
N MET A 29 -13.88 4.61 5.17
CA MET A 29 -13.69 5.17 6.52
C MET A 29 -12.39 4.72 7.20
N ASP A 30 -11.71 3.74 6.65
CA ASP A 30 -10.42 3.27 7.13
C ASP A 30 -9.26 4.08 6.52
N MET A 31 -8.08 3.90 7.04
CA MET A 31 -6.84 4.53 6.57
C MET A 31 -5.67 3.58 6.73
N VAL A 32 -4.57 3.80 6.01
CA VAL A 32 -3.30 3.11 6.23
C VAL A 32 -2.68 3.57 7.56
N PRO A 33 -2.59 2.73 8.60
CA PRO A 33 -2.06 3.11 9.90
C PRO A 33 -0.53 2.96 9.92
N GLN A 34 0.20 3.99 9.49
CA GLN A 34 1.67 4.01 9.48
C GLN A 34 2.22 5.14 10.35
N LYS A 35 3.37 4.90 10.97
CA LYS A 35 4.10 5.86 11.79
C LYS A 35 5.61 5.71 11.66
N ASN A 36 6.36 6.74 12.03
CA ASN A 36 7.80 6.62 12.15
C ASN A 36 8.18 5.68 13.30
N ASN A 37 9.32 5.00 13.20
CA ASN A 37 9.77 4.03 14.19
C ASN A 37 10.00 4.62 15.59
N ASP A 38 10.35 5.89 15.67
CA ASP A 38 10.55 6.65 16.89
C ASP A 38 9.27 7.30 17.45
N THR A 39 8.15 7.21 16.73
CA THR A 39 6.87 7.76 17.16
C THR A 39 6.15 6.78 18.08
N ILE A 40 5.82 7.23 19.27
CA ILE A 40 4.97 6.50 20.22
C ILE A 40 3.52 6.88 19.92
N HIS A 41 2.77 5.94 19.33
CA HIS A 41 1.37 6.14 18.94
C HIS A 41 0.68 4.77 18.84
N ASP A 42 -0.54 4.65 19.33
CA ASP A 42 -1.40 3.48 19.18
C ASP A 42 -2.64 3.86 18.35
N PHE A 43 -2.71 3.42 17.11
CA PHE A 43 -3.82 3.73 16.20
C PHE A 43 -5.19 3.23 16.67
N THR A 44 -5.24 2.37 17.68
CA THR A 44 -6.51 1.86 18.23
C THR A 44 -7.08 2.76 19.31
N THR A 45 -6.27 3.60 19.93
CA THR A 45 -6.64 4.40 21.11
C THR A 45 -6.29 5.87 20.99
N ASP A 46 -5.21 6.21 20.28
CA ASP A 46 -4.70 7.57 20.24
C ASP A 46 -5.26 8.33 19.02
N PRO A 47 -5.66 9.60 19.20
CA PRO A 47 -6.08 10.44 18.10
C PRO A 47 -4.90 10.85 17.22
N ILE A 48 -5.11 11.04 15.93
CA ILE A 48 -4.11 11.60 15.03
C ILE A 48 -3.83 13.06 15.43
N GLU A 49 -2.59 13.35 15.80
CA GLU A 49 -2.15 14.73 16.10
C GLU A 49 -1.90 15.50 14.80
N THR A 50 -2.82 16.42 14.46
CA THR A 50 -2.70 17.24 13.26
C THR A 50 -2.15 18.62 13.55
N TYR A 51 -1.48 19.23 12.57
CA TYR A 51 -1.01 20.61 12.62
C TYR A 51 -1.07 21.27 11.25
N VAL A 52 -1.14 22.61 11.23
CA VAL A 52 -1.11 23.40 10.00
C VAL A 52 0.32 23.82 9.70
N ASP A 53 0.77 23.59 8.47
CA ASP A 53 2.07 23.98 7.95
C ASP A 53 1.89 24.70 6.60
N GLY A 54 1.83 26.02 6.64
CA GLY A 54 1.46 26.84 5.49
C GLY A 54 0.02 26.54 5.02
N ASP A 55 -0.13 26.09 3.80
CA ASP A 55 -1.42 25.72 3.20
C ASP A 55 -1.79 24.24 3.42
N TRP A 56 -1.01 23.51 4.19
CA TRP A 56 -1.16 22.07 4.39
C TRP A 56 -1.60 21.74 5.82
N VAL A 57 -2.46 20.72 5.95
CA VAL A 57 -2.70 20.02 7.21
C VAL A 57 -1.88 18.74 7.19
N LYS A 58 -1.06 18.54 8.20
CA LYS A 58 -0.14 17.39 8.33
C LYS A 58 -0.39 16.65 9.64
N ALA A 59 0.00 15.38 9.70
CA ALA A 59 0.05 14.58 10.92
C ALA A 59 1.46 14.53 11.49
N LYS A 60 1.57 14.47 12.83
CA LYS A 60 2.84 14.45 13.54
C LYS A 60 3.34 13.01 13.71
N GLY A 61 4.25 12.60 12.83
CA GLY A 61 4.91 11.29 12.91
C GLY A 61 4.06 10.09 12.51
N THR A 62 2.84 10.32 12.03
CA THR A 62 1.91 9.30 11.56
C THR A 62 1.34 9.65 10.18
N THR A 63 0.66 8.71 9.55
CA THR A 63 -0.26 8.99 8.45
C THR A 63 -1.42 9.87 8.92
N LEU A 64 -2.02 10.65 8.00
CA LEU A 64 -3.07 11.63 8.31
C LEU A 64 -4.49 11.03 8.20
N GLY A 65 -4.72 10.15 7.22
CA GLY A 65 -6.06 9.62 6.89
C GLY A 65 -6.91 10.58 6.07
N ALA A 66 -6.30 11.51 5.33
CA ALA A 66 -7.01 12.38 4.38
C ALA A 66 -7.62 11.56 3.24
N ASP A 67 -6.96 10.50 2.87
CA ASP A 67 -7.43 9.38 2.09
C ASP A 67 -8.06 8.34 3.04
N ASN A 68 -9.38 8.17 3.08
CA ASN A 68 -10.41 8.94 2.36
C ASN A 68 -11.25 9.79 3.31
N GLY A 69 -10.65 10.32 4.38
CA GLY A 69 -11.33 11.18 5.36
C GLY A 69 -11.94 12.44 4.73
N LEU A 70 -11.34 12.99 3.67
CA LEU A 70 -11.88 14.13 2.92
C LEU A 70 -13.15 13.76 2.17
N GLY A 71 -13.19 12.58 1.53
CA GLY A 71 -14.40 12.06 0.88
C GLY A 71 -15.54 11.88 1.86
N VAL A 72 -15.26 11.30 3.03
CA VAL A 72 -16.26 11.16 4.11
C VAL A 72 -16.76 12.52 4.58
N ALA A 73 -15.87 13.48 4.80
CA ALA A 73 -16.25 14.83 5.23
C ALA A 73 -17.10 15.56 4.17
N ALA A 74 -16.79 15.41 2.89
CA ALA A 74 -17.59 15.97 1.81
C ALA A 74 -19.02 15.37 1.77
N ILE A 75 -19.12 14.04 1.95
CA ILE A 75 -20.43 13.36 2.08
C ILE A 75 -21.22 13.93 3.26
N MET A 76 -20.59 14.06 4.42
CA MET A 76 -21.24 14.61 5.61
C MET A 76 -21.73 16.04 5.38
N ALA A 77 -20.93 16.90 4.76
CA ALA A 77 -21.31 18.26 4.42
C ALA A 77 -22.55 18.32 3.50
N VAL A 78 -22.60 17.47 2.47
CA VAL A 78 -23.75 17.35 1.56
C VAL A 78 -25.01 16.86 2.31
N LEU A 79 -24.83 15.91 3.24
CA LEU A 79 -25.95 15.38 4.02
C LEU A 79 -26.48 16.40 5.04
N GLU A 80 -25.63 17.25 5.63
CA GLU A 80 -26.03 18.29 6.58
C GLU A 80 -26.69 19.50 5.92
N ASP A 81 -26.33 19.83 4.68
CA ASP A 81 -26.83 21.02 4.01
C ASP A 81 -28.34 20.88 3.72
N ASN A 82 -29.13 21.79 4.33
CA ASN A 82 -30.57 21.86 4.13
C ASN A 82 -31.00 22.80 3.00
N ASN A 83 -30.07 23.53 2.41
CA ASN A 83 -30.36 24.46 1.32
C ASN A 83 -30.08 23.85 -0.06
N LEU A 84 -29.31 22.78 -0.11
CA LEU A 84 -28.99 22.06 -1.33
C LEU A 84 -30.24 21.39 -1.91
N LYS A 85 -30.54 21.69 -3.18
CA LYS A 85 -31.62 21.01 -3.93
C LYS A 85 -31.07 19.73 -4.56
N HIS A 86 -31.65 18.58 -4.23
CA HIS A 86 -31.18 17.28 -4.70
C HIS A 86 -32.31 16.27 -4.88
N GLY A 87 -32.10 15.30 -5.77
CA GLY A 87 -32.87 14.06 -5.84
C GLY A 87 -32.61 13.16 -4.64
N PRO A 88 -33.06 11.91 -4.64
CA PRO A 88 -32.71 10.97 -3.59
C PRO A 88 -31.18 10.81 -3.46
N LEU A 89 -30.64 10.88 -2.24
CA LEU A 89 -29.21 10.68 -1.96
C LEU A 89 -29.03 9.44 -1.08
N GLU A 90 -27.98 8.69 -1.40
CA GLU A 90 -27.46 7.63 -0.56
C GLU A 90 -25.99 7.90 -0.30
N ALA A 91 -25.55 7.78 0.94
CA ALA A 91 -24.15 7.72 1.28
C ALA A 91 -23.76 6.25 1.52
N LEU A 92 -22.69 5.80 0.91
CA LEU A 92 -22.07 4.50 1.12
C LEU A 92 -20.66 4.74 1.63
N ILE A 93 -20.44 4.54 2.92
CA ILE A 93 -19.12 4.66 3.53
C ILE A 93 -18.62 3.24 3.82
N THR A 94 -17.67 2.79 3.01
CA THR A 94 -17.14 1.43 3.07
C THR A 94 -16.03 1.32 4.11
N LYS A 95 -15.77 0.10 4.57
CA LYS A 95 -14.67 -0.23 5.46
C LYS A 95 -13.67 -1.16 4.76
N ASP A 96 -12.45 -1.22 5.31
CA ASP A 96 -11.38 -2.14 4.89
C ASP A 96 -11.04 -1.99 3.38
N GLU A 97 -11.07 -0.76 2.85
CA GLU A 97 -10.62 -0.47 1.49
C GLU A 97 -9.13 -0.77 1.37
N GLU A 98 -8.34 -0.20 2.27
CA GLU A 98 -6.87 -0.26 2.32
C GLU A 98 -6.30 -1.66 2.57
N THR A 99 -7.12 -2.57 3.07
CA THR A 99 -6.72 -3.95 3.39
C THR A 99 -7.27 -5.00 2.42
N GLY A 100 -8.08 -4.58 1.44
CA GLY A 100 -8.57 -5.47 0.38
C GLY A 100 -10.04 -5.29 0.03
N MET A 101 -10.61 -4.13 0.27
CA MET A 101 -11.99 -3.75 -0.11
C MET A 101 -13.07 -4.70 0.42
N TYR A 102 -12.87 -5.27 1.61
CA TYR A 102 -13.81 -6.26 2.18
C TYR A 102 -15.23 -5.70 2.34
N GLY A 103 -15.36 -4.43 2.70
CA GLY A 103 -16.65 -3.76 2.78
C GLY A 103 -17.36 -3.68 1.43
N ALA A 104 -16.64 -3.30 0.38
CA ALA A 104 -17.20 -3.21 -0.97
C ALA A 104 -17.57 -4.59 -1.53
N PHE A 105 -16.72 -5.60 -1.39
CA PHE A 105 -17.00 -6.97 -1.83
C PHE A 105 -18.13 -7.64 -1.06
N GLY A 106 -18.31 -7.27 0.20
CA GLY A 106 -19.40 -7.80 1.04
C GLY A 106 -20.76 -7.14 0.85
N LEU A 107 -20.83 -6.06 0.04
CA LEU A 107 -22.07 -5.35 -0.23
C LEU A 107 -23.04 -6.24 -1.02
N LYS A 108 -24.24 -6.42 -0.50
CA LYS A 108 -25.25 -7.28 -1.16
C LYS A 108 -25.92 -6.57 -2.34
N PRO A 109 -26.22 -7.29 -3.44
CA PRO A 109 -27.03 -6.74 -4.53
C PRO A 109 -28.36 -6.16 -4.04
N GLY A 110 -28.72 -4.99 -4.56
CA GLY A 110 -29.98 -4.30 -4.20
C GLY A 110 -29.93 -3.50 -2.90
N THR A 111 -28.79 -3.44 -2.22
CA THR A 111 -28.61 -2.58 -1.04
C THR A 111 -28.72 -1.10 -1.41
N MET A 112 -28.10 -0.69 -2.51
CA MET A 112 -28.17 0.66 -3.04
C MET A 112 -29.28 0.78 -4.09
N GLN A 113 -29.93 1.94 -4.15
CA GLN A 113 -31.06 2.22 -5.05
C GLN A 113 -30.72 3.34 -6.05
N GLY A 114 -29.69 4.11 -5.81
CA GLY A 114 -29.22 5.17 -6.69
C GLY A 114 -28.74 4.64 -8.05
N GLU A 115 -28.91 5.45 -9.09
CA GLU A 115 -28.52 5.10 -10.47
C GLU A 115 -27.14 5.68 -10.86
N ILE A 116 -26.63 6.64 -10.09
CA ILE A 116 -25.36 7.31 -10.32
C ILE A 116 -24.52 7.17 -9.07
N LEU A 117 -23.35 6.57 -9.21
CA LEU A 117 -22.38 6.47 -8.11
C LEU A 117 -21.26 7.48 -8.37
N LEU A 118 -20.98 8.32 -7.36
CA LEU A 118 -19.85 9.23 -7.29
C LEU A 118 -18.91 8.71 -6.21
N ASN A 119 -17.80 8.12 -6.64
CA ASN A 119 -16.70 7.74 -5.76
C ASN A 119 -15.84 8.97 -5.50
N LEU A 120 -15.61 9.28 -4.22
CA LEU A 120 -14.84 10.46 -3.76
C LEU A 120 -13.43 10.09 -3.32
N ASP A 121 -12.84 9.10 -3.98
CA ASP A 121 -11.55 8.51 -3.66
C ASP A 121 -10.51 8.78 -4.75
N SER A 122 -10.69 9.85 -5.51
CA SER A 122 -9.74 10.30 -6.50
C SER A 122 -8.78 11.32 -5.90
N GLU A 123 -7.48 11.15 -6.16
CA GLU A 123 -6.42 12.03 -5.66
C GLU A 123 -6.08 13.19 -6.63
N ASP A 124 -6.49 13.07 -7.90
CA ASP A 124 -6.17 14.06 -8.92
C ASP A 124 -7.20 15.19 -8.96
N GLU A 125 -6.75 16.41 -8.71
CA GLU A 125 -7.59 17.58 -8.69
C GLU A 125 -8.08 17.96 -10.11
N GLY A 126 -9.39 18.10 -10.25
CA GLY A 126 -10.01 18.54 -11.51
C GLY A 126 -10.20 17.45 -12.55
N GLU A 127 -9.95 16.20 -12.23
CA GLU A 127 -10.14 15.05 -13.11
C GLU A 127 -11.36 14.20 -12.71
N LEU A 128 -12.00 13.58 -13.70
CA LEU A 128 -13.09 12.63 -13.53
C LEU A 128 -12.72 11.31 -14.17
N TYR A 129 -12.62 10.25 -13.37
CA TYR A 129 -12.34 8.90 -13.82
C TYR A 129 -13.65 8.13 -14.04
N ILE A 130 -13.82 7.54 -15.22
CA ILE A 130 -14.99 6.73 -15.59
C ILE A 130 -14.68 5.23 -15.64
N GLY A 131 -13.55 4.82 -15.12
CA GLY A 131 -13.10 3.44 -15.06
C GLY A 131 -12.01 3.29 -14.01
N CYS A 132 -11.66 2.05 -13.71
CA CYS A 132 -10.57 1.71 -12.80
C CYS A 132 -9.74 0.55 -13.36
N ALA A 133 -8.51 0.43 -12.87
CA ALA A 133 -7.69 -0.75 -13.10
C ALA A 133 -8.21 -1.93 -12.29
N GLY A 134 -8.00 -3.14 -12.80
CA GLY A 134 -8.21 -4.36 -12.03
C GLY A 134 -6.90 -4.85 -11.43
N GLY A 135 -6.98 -5.67 -10.38
CA GLY A 135 -5.85 -6.31 -9.73
C GLY A 135 -6.01 -7.82 -9.62
N LEU A 136 -4.89 -8.52 -9.52
CA LEU A 136 -4.85 -9.95 -9.23
C LEU A 136 -3.70 -10.22 -8.26
N ASP A 137 -4.03 -10.77 -7.10
CA ASP A 137 -3.05 -11.26 -6.15
C ASP A 137 -2.65 -12.70 -6.51
N ILE A 138 -1.34 -12.95 -6.59
CA ILE A 138 -0.80 -14.28 -6.84
C ILE A 138 0.13 -14.64 -5.68
N THR A 139 -0.16 -15.76 -5.04
CA THR A 139 0.72 -16.36 -4.04
C THR A 139 1.38 -17.60 -4.64
N ALA A 140 2.71 -17.58 -4.74
CA ALA A 140 3.49 -18.75 -5.12
C ALA A 140 4.09 -19.38 -3.88
N THR A 141 3.93 -20.70 -3.75
CA THR A 141 4.48 -21.47 -2.63
C THR A 141 5.46 -22.50 -3.17
N LEU A 142 6.67 -22.50 -2.63
CA LEU A 142 7.71 -23.49 -2.91
C LEU A 142 7.99 -24.30 -1.64
N GLU A 143 7.80 -25.60 -1.71
CA GLU A 143 8.20 -26.51 -0.64
C GLU A 143 9.67 -26.89 -0.81
N TYR A 144 10.43 -26.83 0.26
CA TYR A 144 11.85 -27.18 0.29
C TYR A 144 12.18 -27.98 1.54
N LYS A 145 13.34 -28.63 1.55
CA LYS A 145 13.90 -29.30 2.72
C LYS A 145 15.01 -28.44 3.31
N GLU A 146 14.94 -28.24 4.60
CA GLU A 146 16.04 -27.63 5.34
C GLU A 146 17.17 -28.65 5.53
N GLU A 147 18.40 -28.19 5.35
CA GLU A 147 19.61 -28.97 5.57
C GLU A 147 20.47 -28.26 6.60
N THR A 148 21.25 -29.04 7.34
CA THR A 148 22.23 -28.46 8.25
C THR A 148 23.37 -27.86 7.44
N PRO A 149 23.78 -26.60 7.69
CA PRO A 149 24.93 -26.00 7.02
C PRO A 149 26.19 -26.87 7.21
N MET A 150 27.12 -26.80 6.25
CA MET A 150 28.40 -27.45 6.37
C MET A 150 29.14 -26.93 7.61
N ALA A 151 29.89 -27.85 8.27
CA ALA A 151 30.67 -27.50 9.43
C ALA A 151 31.68 -26.40 9.06
N ASP A 152 31.87 -25.44 9.95
CA ASP A 152 32.79 -24.32 9.81
C ASP A 152 32.38 -23.19 8.85
N PHE A 153 31.22 -23.30 8.15
CA PHE A 153 30.69 -22.22 7.31
C PHE A 153 30.34 -20.98 8.14
N VAL A 154 30.57 -19.80 7.55
CA VAL A 154 30.36 -18.51 8.20
C VAL A 154 29.12 -17.82 7.66
N ALA A 155 28.20 -17.47 8.55
CA ALA A 155 26.99 -16.74 8.14
C ALA A 155 27.28 -15.26 7.82
N ARG A 156 26.68 -14.79 6.75
CA ARG A 156 26.65 -13.36 6.37
C ARG A 156 25.25 -12.93 6.05
N LYS A 157 24.88 -11.78 6.57
CA LYS A 157 23.64 -11.08 6.20
C LYS A 157 23.93 -10.06 5.11
N ILE A 158 23.28 -10.23 3.98
CA ILE A 158 23.30 -9.28 2.87
C ILE A 158 22.02 -8.47 2.95
N THR A 159 22.15 -7.16 2.92
CA THR A 159 21.02 -6.24 3.00
C THR A 159 21.06 -5.29 1.82
N LEU A 160 19.98 -5.25 1.07
CA LEU A 160 19.74 -4.25 0.03
C LEU A 160 18.70 -3.26 0.57
N LYS A 161 19.03 -1.97 0.54
CA LYS A 161 18.21 -0.89 1.09
C LYS A 161 18.49 0.43 0.39
N GLY A 162 17.64 1.43 0.66
CA GLY A 162 17.81 2.79 0.13
C GLY A 162 17.03 3.05 -1.15
N LEU A 163 16.25 2.07 -1.64
CA LEU A 163 15.41 2.24 -2.82
C LEU A 163 14.19 3.11 -2.49
N ARG A 164 13.67 3.83 -3.51
CA ARG A 164 12.51 4.72 -3.36
C ARG A 164 11.22 3.96 -3.07
N GLY A 165 11.06 2.79 -3.67
CA GLY A 165 9.81 2.05 -3.62
C GLY A 165 8.69 2.77 -4.37
N GLY A 166 7.44 2.46 -4.03
CA GLY A 166 6.28 3.11 -4.64
C GLY A 166 5.05 2.20 -4.70
N HIS A 167 3.96 2.73 -5.20
CA HIS A 167 2.75 1.98 -5.44
C HIS A 167 2.91 1.03 -6.64
N SER A 168 2.53 -0.22 -6.48
CA SER A 168 2.70 -1.26 -7.51
C SER A 168 1.84 -1.07 -8.76
N GLY A 169 0.87 -0.19 -8.73
CA GLY A 169 0.03 0.20 -9.85
C GLY A 169 0.46 1.54 -10.46
N LEU A 170 0.45 2.61 -9.69
CA LEU A 170 0.66 3.97 -10.19
C LEU A 170 2.11 4.22 -10.63
N GLU A 171 3.09 3.63 -9.93
CA GLU A 171 4.51 3.92 -10.13
C GLU A 171 5.30 2.74 -10.71
N ILE A 172 4.63 1.66 -11.11
CA ILE A 172 5.27 0.45 -11.65
C ILE A 172 6.02 0.72 -12.97
N ASN A 173 5.55 1.70 -13.74
CA ASN A 173 6.13 2.10 -15.02
C ASN A 173 7.33 3.06 -14.89
N GLU A 174 7.65 3.53 -13.70
CA GLU A 174 8.78 4.44 -13.46
C GLU A 174 10.14 3.73 -13.44
N GLY A 175 10.15 2.41 -13.47
CA GLY A 175 11.38 1.61 -13.49
C GLY A 175 12.11 1.55 -12.16
N ARG A 176 11.44 1.89 -11.06
CA ARG A 176 12.02 1.87 -9.70
C ARG A 176 12.53 0.50 -9.31
N GLY A 177 13.58 0.47 -8.53
CA GLY A 177 14.20 -0.75 -8.03
C GLY A 177 13.23 -1.56 -7.14
N ASN A 178 13.15 -2.87 -7.40
CA ASN A 178 12.43 -3.80 -6.54
C ASN A 178 13.44 -4.59 -5.71
N ALA A 179 13.51 -4.33 -4.41
CA ALA A 179 14.51 -4.92 -3.53
C ALA A 179 14.53 -6.46 -3.57
N ASN A 180 13.36 -7.10 -3.65
CA ASN A 180 13.28 -8.56 -3.73
C ASN A 180 13.91 -9.10 -5.02
N LYS A 181 13.62 -8.46 -6.16
CA LYS A 181 14.19 -8.87 -7.46
C LYS A 181 15.71 -8.66 -7.49
N LEU A 182 16.18 -7.53 -7.00
CA LEU A 182 17.59 -7.19 -7.00
C LEU A 182 18.37 -8.09 -6.03
N LEU A 183 17.86 -8.31 -4.83
CA LEU A 183 18.50 -9.23 -3.88
C LEU A 183 18.47 -10.67 -4.37
N ALA A 184 17.39 -11.12 -5.03
CA ALA A 184 17.35 -12.46 -5.62
C ALA A 184 18.40 -12.64 -6.72
N ARG A 185 18.69 -11.60 -7.52
CA ARG A 185 19.77 -11.61 -8.50
C ARG A 185 21.13 -11.77 -7.81
N ILE A 186 21.39 -10.96 -6.77
CA ILE A 186 22.61 -11.06 -5.97
C ILE A 186 22.78 -12.46 -5.36
N VAL A 187 21.75 -12.97 -4.71
CA VAL A 187 21.77 -14.29 -4.06
C VAL A 187 22.02 -15.39 -5.09
N HIS A 188 21.36 -15.32 -6.25
CA HIS A 188 21.57 -16.29 -7.33
C HIS A 188 23.04 -16.32 -7.79
N ASP A 189 23.63 -15.15 -8.01
CA ASP A 189 25.01 -15.06 -8.47
C ASP A 189 25.99 -15.54 -7.39
N LEU A 190 25.74 -15.22 -6.12
CA LEU A 190 26.55 -15.70 -4.99
C LEU A 190 26.51 -17.21 -4.82
N LEU A 191 25.36 -17.85 -5.08
CA LEU A 191 25.22 -19.31 -5.04
C LEU A 191 25.95 -20.01 -6.20
N ILE A 192 26.28 -19.29 -7.28
CA ILE A 192 27.00 -19.82 -8.44
C ILE A 192 28.52 -19.63 -8.25
N GLU A 193 28.93 -18.43 -7.80
CA GLU A 193 30.32 -18.02 -7.75
C GLU A 193 31.05 -18.51 -6.49
N PHE A 194 30.35 -18.76 -5.41
CA PHE A 194 30.90 -19.14 -4.10
C PHE A 194 30.30 -20.45 -3.59
N ASP A 195 31.11 -21.22 -2.83
CA ASP A 195 30.62 -22.36 -2.09
C ASP A 195 29.75 -21.88 -0.92
N SER A 196 28.44 -21.74 -1.17
CA SER A 196 27.51 -21.09 -0.27
C SER A 196 26.13 -21.77 -0.24
N GLN A 197 25.38 -21.52 0.84
CA GLN A 197 24.02 -22.01 1.02
C GLN A 197 23.11 -20.87 1.52
N LEU A 198 21.88 -20.81 1.00
CA LEU A 198 20.89 -19.84 1.44
C LEU A 198 20.21 -20.32 2.73
N ALA A 199 20.25 -19.51 3.79
CA ALA A 199 19.60 -19.78 5.06
C ALA A 199 18.24 -19.07 5.20
N SER A 200 18.15 -17.81 4.76
CA SER A 200 16.86 -17.08 4.76
C SER A 200 16.85 -15.98 3.71
N PHE A 201 15.64 -15.62 3.28
CA PHE A 201 15.40 -14.50 2.37
C PHE A 201 14.11 -13.79 2.80
N GLU A 202 14.18 -12.50 3.07
CA GLU A 202 13.03 -11.71 3.51
C GLU A 202 13.04 -10.33 2.85
N GLY A 203 11.86 -9.85 2.43
CA GLY A 203 11.70 -8.51 1.88
C GLY A 203 10.28 -8.22 1.46
N GLY A 204 9.92 -6.94 1.51
CA GLY A 204 8.57 -6.45 1.27
C GLY A 204 7.60 -6.84 2.38
N ASN A 205 6.78 -5.90 2.79
CA ASN A 205 5.78 -6.09 3.82
C ASN A 205 4.35 -5.80 3.34
N MET A 206 4.21 -5.24 2.14
CA MET A 206 2.93 -4.92 1.52
C MET A 206 2.89 -5.41 0.07
N ARG A 207 1.83 -6.10 -0.31
CA ARG A 207 1.66 -6.67 -1.66
C ARG A 207 1.43 -5.63 -2.75
N ASN A 208 0.90 -4.46 -2.40
CA ASN A 208 0.64 -3.33 -3.30
C ASN A 208 1.76 -2.27 -3.31
N ALA A 209 2.91 -2.56 -2.70
CA ALA A 209 4.05 -1.67 -2.68
C ALA A 209 5.29 -2.33 -3.33
N ILE A 210 6.06 -1.54 -4.09
CA ILE A 210 7.36 -1.95 -4.61
C ILE A 210 8.33 -2.05 -3.41
N PRO A 211 8.93 -3.22 -3.12
CA PRO A 211 9.79 -3.38 -1.96
C PRO A 211 11.02 -2.46 -2.00
N ARG A 212 11.24 -1.71 -0.92
CA ARG A 212 12.37 -0.77 -0.77
C ARG A 212 13.60 -1.41 -0.17
N GLU A 213 13.38 -2.47 0.61
CA GLU A 213 14.42 -3.16 1.36
C GLU A 213 14.18 -4.66 1.30
N ALA A 214 15.26 -5.41 1.27
CA ALA A 214 15.26 -6.86 1.40
C ALA A 214 16.58 -7.33 2.02
N HIS A 215 16.55 -8.48 2.68
CA HIS A 215 17.77 -9.08 3.18
C HIS A 215 17.74 -10.60 3.04
N ALA A 216 18.94 -11.17 2.92
CA ALA A 216 19.16 -12.60 2.91
C ALA A 216 20.29 -12.97 3.86
N VAL A 217 20.22 -14.16 4.44
CA VAL A 217 21.32 -14.77 5.16
C VAL A 217 21.82 -15.94 4.35
N LEU A 218 23.11 -15.91 4.02
CA LEU A 218 23.82 -17.02 3.39
C LEU A 218 24.93 -17.49 4.33
N VAL A 219 25.29 -18.76 4.20
CA VAL A 219 26.47 -19.31 4.83
C VAL A 219 27.50 -19.63 3.75
N PHE A 220 28.77 -19.29 3.99
CA PHE A 220 29.86 -19.36 3.03
C PHE A 220 31.02 -20.17 3.59
N ASN A 221 31.76 -20.79 2.70
CA ASN A 221 33.08 -21.34 3.04
C ASN A 221 33.99 -20.20 3.56
N PRO A 222 34.66 -20.34 4.70
CA PRO A 222 35.57 -19.33 5.23
C PRO A 222 36.69 -18.91 4.26
N GLU A 223 37.10 -19.81 3.37
CA GLU A 223 38.16 -19.52 2.38
C GLU A 223 37.73 -18.50 1.32
N ASP A 224 36.43 -18.31 1.14
CA ASP A 224 35.86 -17.39 0.13
C ASP A 224 35.65 -15.96 0.65
N MET A 225 35.89 -15.70 1.94
CA MET A 225 35.50 -14.42 2.57
C MET A 225 36.16 -13.18 1.97
N ASP A 226 37.44 -13.24 1.63
CA ASP A 226 38.15 -12.10 1.03
C ASP A 226 37.59 -11.79 -0.37
N GLY A 227 37.33 -12.82 -1.16
CA GLY A 227 36.72 -12.68 -2.49
C GLY A 227 35.28 -12.16 -2.44
N LEU A 228 34.50 -12.56 -1.42
CA LEU A 228 33.14 -12.10 -1.23
C LEU A 228 33.05 -10.59 -0.99
N GLU A 229 33.93 -10.05 -0.15
CA GLU A 229 33.90 -8.60 0.15
C GLU A 229 34.17 -7.75 -1.10
N ASP A 230 35.11 -8.16 -1.93
CA ASP A 230 35.43 -7.43 -3.16
C ASP A 230 34.32 -7.58 -4.22
N TYR A 231 33.77 -8.77 -4.36
CA TYR A 231 32.62 -9.04 -5.21
C TYR A 231 31.41 -8.16 -4.85
N MET A 232 31.11 -8.04 -3.55
CA MET A 232 30.00 -7.21 -3.07
C MET A 232 30.21 -5.72 -3.34
N LYS A 233 31.45 -5.21 -3.25
CA LYS A 233 31.76 -3.81 -3.60
C LYS A 233 31.55 -3.53 -5.10
N GLU A 234 31.98 -4.47 -5.94
CA GLU A 234 31.78 -4.35 -7.40
C GLU A 234 30.28 -4.41 -7.74
N TYR A 235 29.53 -5.30 -7.10
CA TYR A 235 28.08 -5.43 -7.29
C TYR A 235 27.31 -4.17 -6.84
N GLU A 236 27.70 -3.58 -5.69
CA GLU A 236 27.15 -2.33 -5.22
C GLU A 236 27.39 -1.20 -6.22
N ALA A 237 28.61 -1.08 -6.75
CA ALA A 237 28.94 -0.10 -7.77
C ALA A 237 28.11 -0.28 -9.04
N GLN A 238 27.91 -1.52 -9.48
CA GLN A 238 27.09 -1.85 -10.64
C GLN A 238 25.61 -1.46 -10.42
N LEU A 239 25.05 -1.78 -9.26
CA LEU A 239 23.66 -1.41 -8.94
C LEU A 239 23.47 0.11 -8.88
N ASN A 240 24.43 0.82 -8.28
CA ASN A 240 24.38 2.27 -8.22
C ASN A 240 24.44 2.90 -9.62
N ASP A 241 25.23 2.36 -10.53
CA ASP A 241 25.25 2.82 -11.93
C ASP A 241 23.95 2.51 -12.68
N GLU A 242 23.43 1.29 -12.49
CA GLU A 242 22.19 0.83 -13.14
C GLU A 242 20.96 1.67 -12.74
N TYR A 243 20.88 2.06 -11.47
CA TYR A 243 19.72 2.74 -10.90
C TYR A 243 19.92 4.24 -10.66
N ALA A 244 21.12 4.80 -10.80
CA ALA A 244 21.41 6.22 -10.59
C ALA A 244 20.44 7.23 -11.23
N PRO A 245 19.80 6.96 -12.39
CA PRO A 245 18.85 7.89 -12.98
C PRO A 245 17.48 7.88 -12.28
N ILE A 246 17.21 6.87 -11.45
CA ILE A 246 15.84 6.57 -10.94
C ILE A 246 15.76 6.63 -9.42
N GLU A 247 16.80 6.08 -8.75
CA GLU A 247 16.86 5.95 -7.29
C GLU A 247 17.58 7.12 -6.57
#